data_b3cce4494d3189749b7519fd27bd1b1e
#
_entry.id   b3cce4494d3189749b7519fd27bd1b1e
#
_cell.length_a   1.000
_cell.length_b   1.000
_cell.length_c   1.000
_cell.angle_alpha   90.00
_cell.angle_beta   90.00
_cell.angle_gamma   90.00
#
_symmetry.space_group_name_H-M   'P 1'
#
loop_
_entity.id
_entity.type
_entity.pdbx_description
1 polymer ?
#
loop_
_entity_poly.entity_id
_entity_poly.type
_entity_poly.pdbx_seq_one_letter_code
_entity_poly.pdbx_strand_id
1 'polypeptide(L)'
;MKLDFDPGFDITPLSVDEGFRLGADCFDKGTEFRKLDSVRKSLRDPNCDGPENVYAIMMDVGRKTDLPAMQQRMLLYGVVTYAAGQLGDEPIRSQGHIHKVSAHCGWSTPEVYEIWTGKAVIYMQESGQDDPGRCFAVEAGAGDVVIVPPGWVHATISADPKQPLTFGAWCDLSLIHISEPTRRVVISY
;
A
#
# COMPACT_ATOMS: atom_id res chain seq x y z
N MET A 1 -11.93 13.51 6.28
CA MET A 1 -11.13 14.23 5.27
C MET A 1 -11.91 14.21 3.95
N LYS A 2 -11.94 15.28 3.17
CA LYS A 2 -12.55 15.24 1.83
C LYS A 2 -11.55 14.55 0.89
N LEU A 3 -12.02 13.55 0.15
CA LEU A 3 -11.21 12.91 -0.88
C LEU A 3 -11.20 13.77 -2.14
N ASP A 4 -10.04 13.81 -2.80
CA ASP A 4 -9.89 14.41 -4.13
C ASP A 4 -10.13 13.37 -5.24
N PHE A 5 -10.40 12.12 -4.86
CA PHE A 5 -10.72 10.99 -5.72
C PHE A 5 -11.98 10.29 -5.22
N ASP A 6 -12.84 9.84 -6.13
CA ASP A 6 -14.03 9.04 -5.83
C ASP A 6 -13.73 7.55 -6.08
N PRO A 7 -13.57 6.73 -5.03
CA PRO A 7 -13.30 5.30 -5.19
C PRO A 7 -14.53 4.49 -5.62
N GLY A 8 -15.68 5.12 -5.80
CA GLY A 8 -16.91 4.48 -6.26
C GLY A 8 -17.68 3.71 -5.17
N PHE A 9 -17.31 3.83 -3.89
CA PHE A 9 -18.04 3.29 -2.75
C PHE A 9 -17.89 4.17 -1.51
N ASP A 10 -18.79 4.01 -0.54
CA ASP A 10 -18.84 4.87 0.65
C ASP A 10 -17.75 4.49 1.65
N ILE A 11 -16.61 5.13 1.53
CA ILE A 11 -15.47 5.03 2.43
C ILE A 11 -14.93 6.42 2.76
N THR A 12 -14.61 6.65 4.01
CA THR A 12 -13.99 7.87 4.49
C THR A 12 -12.73 7.53 5.26
N PRO A 13 -11.53 7.90 4.79
CA PRO A 13 -10.32 7.87 5.59
C PRO A 13 -10.45 8.81 6.79
N LEU A 14 -10.07 8.34 7.95
CA LEU A 14 -9.99 9.11 9.19
C LEU A 14 -8.52 9.47 9.46
N SER A 15 -8.14 9.59 10.72
CA SER A 15 -6.71 9.66 11.06
C SER A 15 -6.06 8.27 10.91
N VAL A 16 -4.73 8.23 10.84
CA VAL A 16 -3.99 6.96 10.81
C VAL A 16 -4.28 6.09 12.04
N ASP A 17 -4.65 6.69 13.16
CA ASP A 17 -4.96 5.99 14.42
C ASP A 17 -6.40 5.45 14.46
N GLU A 18 -7.29 6.01 13.66
CA GLU A 18 -8.71 5.63 13.58
C GLU A 18 -9.01 4.75 12.35
N GLY A 19 -8.16 4.81 11.32
CA GLY A 19 -8.31 4.03 10.08
C GLY A 19 -9.40 4.58 9.15
N PHE A 20 -10.50 3.83 8.95
CA PHE A 20 -11.51 4.12 7.94
C PHE A 20 -12.92 3.96 8.49
N ARG A 21 -13.84 4.77 7.98
CA ARG A 21 -15.28 4.60 8.19
C ARG A 21 -15.92 4.17 6.88
N LEU A 22 -16.75 3.13 6.95
CA LEU A 22 -17.45 2.56 5.80
C LEU A 22 -18.94 2.82 5.90
N GLY A 23 -19.58 2.95 4.75
CA GLY A 23 -21.03 2.90 4.63
C GLY A 23 -21.62 1.52 4.85
N ALA A 24 -22.93 1.48 5.10
CA ALA A 24 -23.62 0.23 5.42
C ALA A 24 -23.60 -0.82 4.30
N ASP A 25 -23.42 -0.38 3.05
CA ASP A 25 -23.41 -1.25 1.87
C ASP A 25 -21.99 -1.78 1.54
N CYS A 26 -20.99 -1.45 2.35
CA CYS A 26 -19.62 -1.93 2.19
C CYS A 26 -19.37 -3.20 3.02
N PHE A 27 -18.39 -3.97 2.57
CA PHE A 27 -17.79 -5.06 3.31
C PHE A 27 -16.30 -4.75 3.56
N ASP A 28 -15.74 -5.33 4.62
CA ASP A 28 -14.31 -5.27 4.94
C ASP A 28 -13.92 -6.47 5.82
N LYS A 29 -12.63 -6.59 6.07
CA LYS A 29 -12.04 -7.57 7.01
C LYS A 29 -11.38 -6.92 8.23
N GLY A 30 -11.68 -5.65 8.46
CA GLY A 30 -11.12 -4.87 9.56
C GLY A 30 -9.90 -4.04 9.14
N THR A 31 -9.53 -3.10 10.00
CA THR A 31 -8.36 -2.25 9.82
C THR A 31 -7.18 -2.81 10.60
N GLU A 32 -6.05 -2.96 9.95
CA GLU A 32 -4.77 -3.28 10.57
C GLU A 32 -3.94 -2.00 10.70
N PHE A 33 -3.22 -1.87 11.81
CA PHE A 33 -2.33 -0.74 12.08
C PHE A 33 -0.88 -1.20 12.03
N ARG A 34 -0.10 -0.61 11.14
CA ARG A 34 1.33 -0.89 11.04
C ARG A 34 2.08 0.09 11.92
N LYS A 35 2.56 -0.41 13.06
CA LYS A 35 3.31 0.39 14.03
C LYS A 35 4.76 0.60 13.59
N LEU A 36 5.37 1.70 14.07
CA LEU A 36 6.77 2.01 13.85
C LEU A 36 7.69 0.84 14.20
N ASP A 37 7.45 0.19 15.34
CA ASP A 37 8.28 -0.94 15.79
C ASP A 37 8.28 -2.12 14.80
N SER A 38 7.19 -2.32 14.07
CA SER A 38 7.11 -3.40 13.07
C SER A 38 7.93 -3.12 11.80
N VAL A 39 8.20 -1.84 11.50
CA VAL A 39 8.95 -1.43 10.29
C VAL A 39 10.40 -1.07 10.57
N ARG A 40 10.80 -0.86 11.85
CA ARG A 40 12.15 -0.42 12.25
C ARG A 40 13.28 -1.18 11.57
N LYS A 41 13.15 -2.50 11.43
CA LYS A 41 14.18 -3.34 10.80
C LYS A 41 14.43 -3.03 9.32
N SER A 42 13.51 -2.36 8.66
CA SER A 42 13.64 -1.93 7.27
C SER A 42 14.14 -0.49 7.12
N LEU A 43 14.26 0.27 8.23
CA LEU A 43 14.71 1.65 8.22
C LEU A 43 16.23 1.74 8.23
N ARG A 44 16.75 2.85 7.69
CA ARG A 44 18.16 3.18 7.72
C ARG A 44 18.66 3.38 9.16
N ASP A 45 17.88 4.13 9.97
CA ASP A 45 18.05 4.22 11.41
C ASP A 45 16.90 3.50 12.13
N PRO A 46 17.11 2.29 12.65
CA PRO A 46 16.08 1.55 13.36
C PRO A 46 15.69 2.16 14.71
N ASN A 47 16.45 3.13 15.21
CA ASN A 47 16.17 3.81 16.48
C ASN A 47 15.53 5.19 16.29
N CYS A 48 15.18 5.56 15.06
CA CYS A 48 14.61 6.86 14.76
C CYS A 48 13.26 7.10 15.46
N ASP A 49 12.91 8.37 15.62
CA ASP A 49 11.58 8.82 16.03
C ASP A 49 10.63 8.84 14.81
N GLY A 50 9.34 8.75 15.11
CA GLY A 50 8.27 8.81 14.10
C GLY A 50 6.89 8.60 14.71
N PRO A 51 5.83 8.64 13.91
CA PRO A 51 4.47 8.36 14.37
C PRO A 51 4.38 6.92 14.89
N GLU A 52 3.61 6.69 15.96
CA GLU A 52 3.43 5.36 16.53
C GLU A 52 2.79 4.42 15.50
N ASN A 53 1.70 4.85 14.85
CA ASN A 53 1.12 4.17 13.70
C ASN A 53 1.65 4.83 12.42
N VAL A 54 2.45 4.09 11.67
CA VAL A 54 3.05 4.53 10.40
C VAL A 54 1.98 4.57 9.31
N TYR A 55 1.13 3.53 9.26
CA TYR A 55 -0.03 3.50 8.39
C TYR A 55 -1.12 2.55 8.90
N ALA A 56 -2.36 2.86 8.49
CA ALA A 56 -3.51 1.98 8.63
C ALA A 56 -3.81 1.36 7.27
N ILE A 57 -4.15 0.09 7.25
CA ILE A 57 -4.49 -0.67 6.06
C ILE A 57 -5.78 -1.46 6.26
N MET A 58 -6.66 -1.43 5.27
CA MET A 58 -7.85 -2.25 5.21
C MET A 58 -7.79 -3.07 3.92
N MET A 59 -7.54 -4.37 4.05
CA MET A 59 -7.47 -5.30 2.93
C MET A 59 -8.82 -5.94 2.67
N ASP A 60 -9.13 -6.17 1.37
CA ASP A 60 -10.37 -6.81 0.91
C ASP A 60 -11.62 -6.00 1.34
N VAL A 61 -11.73 -4.81 0.80
CA VAL A 61 -12.81 -3.85 1.04
C VAL A 61 -13.52 -3.48 -0.27
N GLY A 62 -14.81 -3.19 -0.20
CA GLY A 62 -15.60 -2.74 -1.35
C GLY A 62 -17.09 -2.77 -1.10
N ARG A 63 -17.91 -2.62 -2.14
CA ARG A 63 -19.36 -2.76 -2.01
C ARG A 63 -19.75 -4.24 -1.90
N LYS A 64 -20.71 -4.55 -1.04
CA LYS A 64 -21.25 -5.92 -0.89
C LYS A 64 -21.78 -6.50 -2.20
N THR A 65 -22.32 -5.66 -3.08
CA THR A 65 -22.81 -6.06 -4.40
C THR A 65 -21.70 -6.51 -5.34
N ASP A 66 -20.48 -6.02 -5.16
CA ASP A 66 -19.34 -6.30 -6.05
C ASP A 66 -18.54 -7.52 -5.59
N LEU A 67 -18.71 -7.93 -4.33
CA LEU A 67 -17.96 -9.04 -3.73
C LEU A 67 -18.00 -10.35 -4.55
N PRO A 68 -19.16 -10.82 -5.07
CA PRO A 68 -19.18 -12.04 -5.89
C PRO A 68 -18.33 -11.91 -7.16
N ALA A 69 -18.35 -10.73 -7.81
CA ALA A 69 -17.57 -10.46 -9.02
C ALA A 69 -16.07 -10.37 -8.72
N MET A 70 -15.69 -9.76 -7.60
CA MET A 70 -14.30 -9.69 -7.14
C MET A 70 -13.75 -11.09 -6.85
N GLN A 71 -14.49 -11.90 -6.09
CA GLN A 71 -14.11 -13.27 -5.78
C GLN A 71 -13.99 -14.16 -7.02
N GLN A 72 -14.95 -14.07 -7.95
CA GLN A 72 -14.91 -14.82 -9.19
C GLN A 72 -13.67 -14.49 -10.05
N ARG A 73 -13.18 -13.24 -9.97
CA ARG A 73 -12.01 -12.77 -10.72
C ARG A 73 -10.72 -12.82 -9.95
N MET A 74 -10.75 -13.37 -8.73
CA MET A 74 -9.61 -13.38 -7.82
C MET A 74 -9.03 -11.98 -7.58
N LEU A 75 -9.88 -10.96 -7.48
CA LEU A 75 -9.49 -9.59 -7.23
C LEU A 75 -9.68 -9.23 -5.76
N LEU A 76 -8.79 -8.40 -5.27
CA LEU A 76 -8.81 -7.78 -3.96
C LEU A 76 -8.61 -6.28 -4.13
N TYR A 77 -9.35 -5.48 -3.39
CA TYR A 77 -9.11 -4.05 -3.24
C TYR A 77 -8.69 -3.75 -1.82
N GLY A 78 -7.55 -3.11 -1.66
CA GLY A 78 -7.04 -2.63 -0.39
C GLY A 78 -7.02 -1.12 -0.34
N VAL A 79 -7.14 -0.55 0.87
CA VAL A 79 -7.01 0.90 1.10
C VAL A 79 -6.01 1.14 2.21
N VAL A 80 -5.12 2.10 1.99
CA VAL A 80 -4.06 2.44 2.93
C VAL A 80 -4.06 3.94 3.18
N THR A 81 -3.89 4.34 4.44
CA THR A 81 -3.61 5.73 4.81
C THR A 81 -2.33 5.80 5.63
N TYR A 82 -1.39 6.64 5.19
CA TYR A 82 -0.13 6.90 5.86
C TYR A 82 -0.26 8.12 6.78
N ALA A 83 0.44 8.08 7.90
CA ALA A 83 0.60 9.25 8.75
C ALA A 83 1.27 10.40 7.99
N ALA A 84 0.98 11.64 8.40
CA ALA A 84 1.88 12.74 8.10
C ALA A 84 3.15 12.62 8.97
N GLY A 85 4.27 13.18 8.51
CA GLY A 85 5.54 13.15 9.22
C GLY A 85 6.62 12.36 8.50
N GLN A 86 7.59 11.90 9.26
CA GLN A 86 8.79 11.21 8.78
C GLN A 86 9.17 10.09 9.77
N LEU A 87 10.04 9.19 9.32
CA LEU A 87 10.68 8.14 10.11
C LEU A 87 12.16 8.53 10.29
N GLY A 88 12.44 9.38 11.28
CA GLY A 88 13.72 10.07 11.37
C GLY A 88 13.92 11.00 10.18
N ASP A 89 14.92 10.73 9.35
CA ASP A 89 15.19 11.46 8.10
C ASP A 89 14.64 10.76 6.83
N GLU A 90 13.96 9.63 7.00
CA GLU A 90 13.27 8.94 5.91
C GLU A 90 11.80 9.37 5.80
N PRO A 91 11.21 9.37 4.58
CA PRO A 91 9.78 9.56 4.43
C PRO A 91 8.98 8.39 5.02
N ILE A 92 7.71 8.62 5.33
CA ILE A 92 6.77 7.54 5.61
C ILE A 92 6.66 6.66 4.37
N ARG A 93 6.79 5.35 4.54
CA ARG A 93 6.75 4.38 3.45
C ARG A 93 6.31 2.99 3.89
N SER A 94 5.86 2.18 2.94
CA SER A 94 5.72 0.75 3.15
C SER A 94 7.10 0.05 3.16
N GLN A 95 7.11 -1.17 3.65
CA GLN A 95 8.24 -2.07 3.38
C GLN A 95 8.22 -2.47 1.90
N GLY A 96 9.42 -2.60 1.30
CA GLY A 96 9.52 -3.12 -0.06
C GLY A 96 9.09 -4.59 -0.09
N HIS A 97 8.27 -4.95 -1.09
CA HIS A 97 7.76 -6.29 -1.24
C HIS A 97 7.58 -6.67 -2.72
N ILE A 98 7.42 -7.95 -2.96
CA ILE A 98 7.07 -8.51 -4.26
C ILE A 98 5.87 -9.44 -4.09
N HIS A 99 4.95 -9.40 -5.03
CA HIS A 99 3.83 -10.32 -5.02
C HIS A 99 4.28 -11.76 -5.30
N LYS A 100 3.75 -12.70 -4.52
CA LYS A 100 3.97 -14.12 -4.79
C LYS A 100 3.40 -14.50 -6.14
N VAL A 101 3.93 -15.58 -6.70
CA VAL A 101 3.29 -16.25 -7.83
C VAL A 101 1.92 -16.74 -7.39
N SER A 102 0.87 -16.20 -8.02
CA SER A 102 -0.50 -16.62 -7.77
C SER A 102 -0.72 -18.05 -8.27
N ALA A 103 -1.24 -18.91 -7.41
CA ALA A 103 -1.61 -20.28 -7.80
C ALA A 103 -2.74 -20.31 -8.86
N HIS A 104 -3.50 -19.22 -8.97
CA HIS A 104 -4.60 -19.10 -9.91
C HIS A 104 -4.13 -18.86 -11.35
N CYS A 105 -3.11 -18.00 -11.55
CA CYS A 105 -2.63 -17.64 -12.88
C CYS A 105 -1.19 -18.09 -13.17
N GLY A 106 -0.45 -18.59 -12.19
CA GLY A 106 0.93 -19.06 -12.36
C GLY A 106 1.97 -17.94 -12.51
N TRP A 107 1.60 -16.67 -12.24
CA TRP A 107 2.46 -15.50 -12.33
C TRP A 107 2.42 -14.67 -11.05
N SER A 108 3.48 -13.92 -10.77
CA SER A 108 3.41 -12.79 -9.84
C SER A 108 2.51 -11.73 -10.47
N THR A 109 1.49 -11.29 -9.75
CA THR A 109 0.45 -10.41 -10.30
C THR A 109 0.85 -8.94 -10.21
N PRO A 110 0.33 -8.08 -11.10
CA PRO A 110 0.50 -6.64 -11.01
C PRO A 110 -0.24 -6.07 -9.81
N GLU A 111 0.08 -4.84 -9.44
CA GLU A 111 -0.72 -4.01 -8.55
C GLU A 111 -1.10 -2.71 -9.24
N VAL A 112 -2.32 -2.23 -9.01
CA VAL A 112 -2.82 -0.97 -9.59
C VAL A 112 -3.16 -0.03 -8.45
N TYR A 113 -2.37 1.01 -8.27
CA TYR A 113 -2.56 2.06 -7.28
C TYR A 113 -3.47 3.17 -7.80
N GLU A 114 -4.36 3.65 -6.95
CA GLU A 114 -5.22 4.82 -7.17
C GLU A 114 -4.96 5.81 -6.04
N ILE A 115 -4.35 6.96 -6.33
CA ILE A 115 -4.03 7.95 -5.30
C ILE A 115 -5.25 8.79 -4.98
N TRP A 116 -5.69 8.81 -3.73
CA TRP A 116 -6.90 9.51 -3.30
C TRP A 116 -6.61 10.88 -2.72
N THR A 117 -5.57 11.01 -1.90
CA THR A 117 -5.11 12.29 -1.33
C THR A 117 -3.61 12.25 -1.11
N GLY A 118 -2.98 13.41 -1.05
CA GLY A 118 -1.54 13.54 -0.83
C GLY A 118 -0.73 13.32 -2.09
N LYS A 119 0.57 13.05 -1.90
CA LYS A 119 1.51 12.77 -2.99
C LYS A 119 2.30 11.52 -2.67
N ALA A 120 2.41 10.63 -3.63
CA ALA A 120 3.15 9.39 -3.54
C ALA A 120 4.36 9.38 -4.47
N VAL A 121 5.38 8.64 -4.10
CA VAL A 121 6.35 8.07 -5.02
C VAL A 121 6.19 6.56 -4.96
N ILE A 122 5.85 5.94 -6.08
CA ILE A 122 5.83 4.48 -6.23
C ILE A 122 7.21 4.08 -6.75
N TYR A 123 8.02 3.50 -5.87
CA TYR A 123 9.32 2.97 -6.22
C TYR A 123 9.20 1.53 -6.68
N MET A 124 9.88 1.17 -7.76
CA MET A 124 9.86 -0.16 -8.37
C MET A 124 11.26 -0.58 -8.79
N GLN A 125 11.61 -1.86 -8.59
CA GLN A 125 12.83 -2.48 -9.09
C GLN A 125 12.56 -3.88 -9.63
N GLU A 126 13.33 -4.31 -10.63
CA GLU A 126 13.11 -5.60 -11.31
C GLU A 126 13.38 -6.80 -10.42
N SER A 127 14.29 -6.68 -9.45
CA SER A 127 14.76 -7.82 -8.65
C SER A 127 14.86 -7.45 -7.17
N GLY A 128 14.59 -8.41 -6.31
CA GLY A 128 14.86 -8.35 -4.87
C GLY A 128 16.24 -8.93 -4.48
N GLN A 129 17.10 -9.19 -5.46
CA GLN A 129 18.48 -9.67 -5.25
C GLN A 129 19.45 -8.50 -5.04
N ASP A 130 20.74 -8.79 -4.85
CA ASP A 130 21.78 -7.78 -4.65
C ASP A 130 21.90 -6.83 -5.86
N ASP A 131 21.68 -7.34 -7.07
CA ASP A 131 21.48 -6.50 -8.26
C ASP A 131 19.98 -6.24 -8.44
N PRO A 132 19.51 -5.00 -8.21
CA PRO A 132 18.10 -4.66 -8.34
C PRO A 132 17.61 -4.61 -9.80
N GLY A 133 18.51 -4.61 -10.79
CA GLY A 133 18.18 -4.37 -12.18
C GLY A 133 17.75 -2.92 -12.44
N ARG A 134 16.80 -2.72 -13.35
CA ARG A 134 16.23 -1.39 -13.61
C ARG A 134 15.37 -0.94 -12.43
N CYS A 135 15.51 0.33 -12.06
CA CYS A 135 14.74 0.95 -10.98
C CYS A 135 13.97 2.15 -11.53
N PHE A 136 12.74 2.32 -11.07
CA PHE A 136 11.89 3.46 -11.41
C PHE A 136 11.28 4.07 -10.15
N ALA A 137 11.12 5.38 -10.16
CA ALA A 137 10.36 6.13 -9.18
C ALA A 137 9.30 6.94 -9.93
N VAL A 138 8.03 6.69 -9.66
CA VAL A 138 6.90 7.35 -10.31
C VAL A 138 6.23 8.25 -9.29
N GLU A 139 6.28 9.57 -9.53
CA GLU A 139 5.51 10.53 -8.75
C GLU A 139 4.04 10.47 -9.15
N ALA A 140 3.14 10.48 -8.16
CA ALA A 140 1.70 10.44 -8.37
C ALA A 140 0.98 11.28 -7.32
N GLY A 141 -0.04 12.01 -7.75
CA GLY A 141 -0.94 12.81 -6.91
C GLY A 141 -2.37 12.32 -6.97
N ALA A 142 -3.27 12.98 -6.24
CA ALA A 142 -4.68 12.62 -6.22
C ALA A 142 -5.29 12.55 -7.63
N GLY A 143 -5.95 11.43 -7.94
CA GLY A 143 -6.52 11.11 -9.24
C GLY A 143 -5.61 10.34 -10.19
N ASP A 144 -4.31 10.22 -9.87
CA ASP A 144 -3.39 9.43 -10.68
C ASP A 144 -3.53 7.94 -10.39
N VAL A 145 -3.31 7.15 -11.43
CA VAL A 145 -3.27 5.68 -11.38
C VAL A 145 -1.88 5.20 -11.80
N VAL A 146 -1.27 4.35 -10.96
CA VAL A 146 0.05 3.78 -11.23
C VAL A 146 -0.02 2.27 -11.26
N ILE A 147 0.55 1.65 -12.29
CA ILE A 147 0.60 0.19 -12.43
C ILE A 147 2.02 -0.29 -12.10
N VAL A 148 2.12 -1.16 -11.12
CA VAL A 148 3.33 -1.95 -10.85
C VAL A 148 3.28 -3.21 -11.71
N PRO A 149 4.26 -3.45 -12.59
CA PRO A 149 4.27 -4.63 -13.43
C PRO A 149 4.38 -5.93 -12.63
N PRO A 150 3.95 -7.07 -13.19
CA PRO A 150 4.14 -8.38 -12.59
C PRO A 150 5.61 -8.67 -12.27
N GLY A 151 5.88 -9.21 -11.08
CA GLY A 151 7.23 -9.63 -10.68
C GLY A 151 8.17 -8.51 -10.23
N TRP A 152 7.70 -7.27 -10.19
CA TRP A 152 8.51 -6.14 -9.71
C TRP A 152 8.38 -5.97 -8.21
N VAL A 153 9.52 -5.80 -7.56
CA VAL A 153 9.59 -5.34 -6.16
C VAL A 153 9.20 -3.88 -6.11
N HIS A 154 8.39 -3.51 -5.14
CA HIS A 154 7.93 -2.12 -5.05
C HIS A 154 7.66 -1.67 -3.61
N ALA A 155 7.61 -0.36 -3.44
CA ALA A 155 7.23 0.29 -2.20
C ALA A 155 6.50 1.60 -2.52
N THR A 156 5.53 1.95 -1.68
CA THR A 156 4.87 3.26 -1.71
C THR A 156 5.52 4.17 -0.68
N ILE A 157 5.82 5.39 -1.08
CA ILE A 157 6.52 6.40 -0.30
C ILE A 157 5.65 7.67 -0.27
N SER A 158 5.45 8.26 0.91
CA SER A 158 4.81 9.58 1.04
C SER A 158 5.80 10.67 0.61
N ALA A 159 5.47 11.42 -0.43
CA ALA A 159 6.33 12.48 -0.96
C ALA A 159 6.16 13.83 -0.25
N ASP A 160 5.12 13.99 0.57
CA ASP A 160 4.88 15.21 1.35
C ASP A 160 4.70 14.90 2.84
N PRO A 161 5.68 15.24 3.69
CA PRO A 161 5.58 14.97 5.12
C PRO A 161 4.54 15.82 5.85
N LYS A 162 3.96 16.83 5.20
CA LYS A 162 3.02 17.77 5.85
C LYS A 162 1.59 17.28 5.85
N GLN A 163 1.29 16.26 5.04
CA GLN A 163 -0.07 15.73 4.90
C GLN A 163 -0.09 14.21 4.82
N PRO A 164 -1.20 13.56 5.24
CA PRO A 164 -1.36 12.14 5.06
C PRO A 164 -1.42 11.77 3.56
N LEU A 165 -0.96 10.58 3.23
CA LEU A 165 -1.15 9.97 1.92
C LEU A 165 -2.20 8.87 2.03
N THR A 166 -3.26 8.94 1.22
CA THR A 166 -4.24 7.85 1.13
C THR A 166 -4.35 7.37 -0.31
N PHE A 167 -4.39 6.06 -0.48
CA PHE A 167 -4.50 5.41 -1.78
C PHE A 167 -5.26 4.09 -1.69
N GLY A 168 -5.89 3.70 -2.79
CA GLY A 168 -6.42 2.37 -3.00
C GLY A 168 -5.49 1.54 -3.87
N ALA A 169 -5.58 0.21 -3.78
CA ALA A 169 -4.80 -0.69 -4.60
C ALA A 169 -5.61 -1.93 -4.99
N TRP A 170 -5.65 -2.22 -6.29
CA TRP A 170 -6.16 -3.47 -6.83
C TRP A 170 -5.03 -4.49 -6.96
N CYS A 171 -5.26 -5.67 -6.44
CA CYS A 171 -4.32 -6.78 -6.52
C CYS A 171 -5.03 -8.13 -6.57
N ASP A 172 -4.26 -9.20 -6.72
CA ASP A 172 -4.79 -10.57 -6.71
C ASP A 172 -5.16 -10.99 -5.28
N LEU A 173 -6.29 -11.68 -5.13
CA LEU A 173 -6.81 -12.14 -3.84
C LEU A 173 -5.84 -13.08 -3.11
N SER A 174 -4.91 -13.73 -3.79
CA SER A 174 -3.88 -14.59 -3.18
C SER A 174 -2.89 -13.80 -2.29
N LEU A 175 -2.86 -12.46 -2.39
CA LEU A 175 -2.04 -11.60 -1.54
C LEU A 175 -2.42 -11.67 -0.06
N ILE A 176 -3.66 -11.99 0.30
CA ILE A 176 -4.09 -12.15 1.70
C ILE A 176 -3.29 -13.24 2.43
N HIS A 177 -2.67 -14.16 1.70
CA HIS A 177 -1.88 -15.27 2.24
C HIS A 177 -0.36 -15.00 2.20
N ILE A 178 0.08 -13.76 1.98
CA ILE A 178 1.51 -13.44 2.00
C ILE A 178 2.00 -13.40 3.45
N SER A 179 2.82 -14.39 3.81
CA SER A 179 3.79 -14.22 4.88
C SER A 179 4.86 -13.24 4.38
N GLU A 180 5.15 -12.20 5.17
CA GLU A 180 6.17 -11.19 4.86
C GLU A 180 7.44 -11.84 4.31
N PRO A 181 8.09 -11.24 3.28
CA PRO A 181 9.34 -11.77 2.76
C PRO A 181 10.37 -11.79 3.88
N THR A 182 10.92 -12.96 4.15
CA THR A 182 11.97 -13.19 5.15
C THR A 182 13.31 -12.56 4.79
N ARG A 183 13.42 -11.85 3.67
CA ARG A 183 14.61 -11.11 3.25
C ARG A 183 14.30 -9.62 3.14
N ARG A 184 15.18 -8.80 3.73
CA ARG A 184 15.21 -7.36 3.55
C ARG A 184 15.27 -7.07 2.05
N VAL A 185 14.22 -6.46 1.51
CA VAL A 185 14.36 -5.74 0.26
C VAL A 185 15.01 -4.41 0.66
N VAL A 186 16.31 -4.30 0.47
CA VAL A 186 17.04 -3.06 0.67
C VAL A 186 16.67 -2.18 -0.52
N ILE A 187 15.93 -1.11 -0.26
CA ILE A 187 15.74 -0.05 -1.25
C ILE A 187 17.08 0.70 -1.27
N SER A 188 17.88 0.49 -2.32
CA SER A 188 19.08 1.30 -2.56
C SER A 188 18.64 2.69 -3.01
N TYR A 189 19.03 3.71 -2.26
CA TYR A 189 18.86 5.11 -2.66
C TYR A 189 20.05 5.56 -3.51
#